data_f80604f9429d5755ff1a1e890331ebb4
#
_entry.id   f80604f9429d5755ff1a1e890331ebb4
#
_cell.length_a   1.000
_cell.length_b   1.000
_cell.length_c   1.000
_cell.angle_alpha   90.00
_cell.angle_beta   90.00
_cell.angle_gamma   90.00
#
_symmetry.space_group_name_H-M   'P 1'
#
loop_
_entity.id
_entity.type
_entity.pdbx_description
1 polymer ?
#
loop_
_entity_poly.entity_id
_entity_poly.type
_entity_poly.pdbx_seq_one_letter_code
_entity_poly.pdbx_strand_id
1 'polypeptide(L)'
;KIAIITDTCCDLPQEYLKEYPIFCVPLVVTSGTESYRDNIDITVETIYARQKNENFKTSLPRPQDIEDVYSAIARQGYTHVIVLMIAECLSSANNLMRLAAEEHPELTVKVFDSKSASIGLGALAVQVARYAVRGVAFDPLCELTKRLIDDTVVYFSLDTLEYLQRGGRIGRATALAGGLLQIKPILTFDRKDGMISTAAKVRGRRGVQQRLIELATELAAKHPGEEYNLVVCDGNVPEEGAALEAALSRALPNAHRVLHGKIDATLAVHLGPNLLGVGVQFLNSKLPA
;
A
#
# COMPACT_ATOMS: atom_id res chain seq x y z
N LYS A 1 -19.56 15.44 -5.67
CA LYS A 1 -19.14 14.20 -4.96
C LYS A 1 -17.71 13.87 -5.37
N ILE A 2 -16.91 13.39 -4.41
CA ILE A 2 -15.50 13.00 -4.62
C ILE A 2 -15.40 11.47 -4.51
N ALA A 3 -14.79 10.83 -5.52
CA ALA A 3 -14.43 9.41 -5.51
C ALA A 3 -12.91 9.27 -5.31
N ILE A 4 -12.49 8.14 -4.76
CA ILE A 4 -11.10 7.77 -4.62
C ILE A 4 -10.82 6.55 -5.51
N ILE A 5 -9.76 6.59 -6.31
CA ILE A 5 -9.26 5.42 -7.04
C ILE A 5 -7.96 4.97 -6.38
N THR A 6 -7.83 3.66 -6.22
CA THR A 6 -6.59 2.99 -5.85
C THR A 6 -6.39 1.74 -6.71
N ASP A 7 -5.32 1.00 -6.52
CA ASP A 7 -5.09 -0.30 -7.17
C ASP A 7 -5.11 -1.47 -6.17
N THR A 8 -5.05 -2.68 -6.69
CA THR A 8 -5.09 -3.90 -5.85
C THR A 8 -3.96 -3.97 -4.83
N CYS A 9 -2.80 -3.33 -5.10
CA CYS A 9 -1.71 -3.25 -4.13
C CYS A 9 -2.00 -2.39 -2.89
N CYS A 10 -3.24 -1.97 -2.66
CA CYS A 10 -3.66 -1.30 -1.42
C CYS A 10 -3.90 -2.27 -0.26
N ASP A 11 -4.03 -3.56 -0.54
CA ASP A 11 -4.25 -4.64 0.45
C ASP A 11 -5.43 -4.39 1.41
N LEU A 12 -6.40 -3.57 0.99
CA LEU A 12 -7.58 -3.27 1.79
C LEU A 12 -8.53 -4.47 1.85
N PRO A 13 -9.03 -4.81 3.05
CA PRO A 13 -10.21 -5.67 3.17
C PRO A 13 -11.39 -5.11 2.35
N GLN A 14 -12.15 -6.01 1.72
CA GLN A 14 -13.27 -5.67 0.83
C GLN A 14 -14.34 -4.79 1.49
N GLU A 15 -14.48 -4.86 2.80
CA GLU A 15 -15.42 -4.05 3.58
C GLU A 15 -15.14 -2.54 3.44
N TYR A 16 -13.86 -2.13 3.41
CA TYR A 16 -13.50 -0.71 3.22
C TYR A 16 -13.84 -0.21 1.83
N LEU A 17 -13.69 -1.05 0.80
CA LEU A 17 -14.06 -0.69 -0.57
C LEU A 17 -15.58 -0.53 -0.73
N LYS A 18 -16.37 -1.19 0.11
CA LYS A 18 -17.83 -1.09 0.13
C LYS A 18 -18.34 0.05 1.01
N GLU A 19 -17.63 0.34 2.11
CA GLU A 19 -18.02 1.38 3.07
C GLU A 19 -17.76 2.79 2.53
N TYR A 20 -16.66 2.95 1.77
CA TYR A 20 -16.22 4.24 1.26
C TYR A 20 -16.30 4.32 -0.27
N PRO A 21 -16.34 5.53 -0.85
CA PRO A 21 -16.34 5.73 -2.30
C PRO A 21 -14.93 5.44 -2.89
N ILE A 22 -14.43 4.22 -2.67
CA ILE A 22 -13.12 3.75 -3.15
C ILE A 22 -13.35 2.77 -4.29
N PHE A 23 -12.75 3.08 -5.43
CA PHE A 23 -12.75 2.26 -6.64
C PHE A 23 -11.36 1.66 -6.83
N CYS A 24 -11.29 0.36 -7.05
CA CYS A 24 -10.02 -0.36 -7.15
C CYS A 24 -9.78 -0.82 -8.59
N VAL A 25 -8.62 -0.45 -9.15
CA VAL A 25 -8.16 -0.90 -10.47
C VAL A 25 -7.25 -2.12 -10.28
N PRO A 26 -7.55 -3.26 -10.92
CA PRO A 26 -6.72 -4.45 -10.79
C PRO A 26 -5.41 -4.29 -11.56
N LEU A 27 -4.28 -4.56 -10.90
CA LEU A 27 -3.02 -4.80 -11.58
C LEU A 27 -3.03 -6.19 -12.21
N VAL A 28 -2.02 -6.48 -13.02
CA VAL A 28 -1.97 -7.73 -13.79
C VAL A 28 -0.76 -8.56 -13.38
N VAL A 29 -1.01 -9.85 -13.14
CA VAL A 29 0.02 -10.87 -12.96
C VAL A 29 0.11 -11.69 -14.22
N THR A 30 1.31 -12.00 -14.69
CA THR A 30 1.55 -12.81 -15.89
C THR A 30 2.42 -14.02 -15.59
N SER A 31 2.18 -15.12 -16.28
CA SER A 31 3.02 -16.31 -16.27
C SER A 31 3.05 -16.93 -17.67
N GLY A 32 4.23 -16.96 -18.30
CA GLY A 32 4.34 -17.35 -19.71
C GLY A 32 3.47 -16.48 -20.61
N THR A 33 2.50 -17.10 -21.29
CA THR A 33 1.52 -16.41 -22.14
C THR A 33 0.22 -16.04 -21.41
N GLU A 34 0.05 -16.47 -20.17
CA GLU A 34 -1.16 -16.24 -19.39
C GLU A 34 -1.10 -14.89 -18.66
N SER A 35 -2.26 -14.26 -18.53
CA SER A 35 -2.41 -12.92 -17.93
C SER A 35 -3.67 -12.90 -17.06
N TYR A 36 -3.51 -12.50 -15.79
CA TYR A 36 -4.53 -12.55 -14.75
C TYR A 36 -4.69 -11.19 -14.08
N ARG A 37 -5.93 -10.75 -13.90
CA ARG A 37 -6.22 -9.58 -13.05
C ARG A 37 -6.12 -10.00 -11.58
N ASP A 38 -5.36 -9.24 -10.83
CA ASP A 38 -5.16 -9.46 -9.41
C ASP A 38 -6.48 -9.40 -8.64
N ASN A 39 -6.68 -10.32 -7.71
CA ASN A 39 -7.90 -10.50 -6.91
C ASN A 39 -9.20 -10.76 -7.72
N ILE A 40 -9.11 -10.93 -9.04
CA ILE A 40 -10.24 -11.25 -9.92
C ILE A 40 -10.03 -12.60 -10.58
N ASP A 41 -8.93 -12.75 -11.32
CA ASP A 41 -8.62 -13.95 -12.11
C ASP A 41 -7.61 -14.87 -11.39
N ILE A 42 -6.88 -14.32 -10.41
CA ILE A 42 -5.87 -15.05 -9.62
C ILE A 42 -5.90 -14.59 -8.16
N THR A 43 -5.61 -15.51 -7.24
CA THR A 43 -5.48 -15.22 -5.81
C THR A 43 -4.05 -15.29 -5.35
N VAL A 44 -3.74 -14.67 -4.23
CA VAL A 44 -2.40 -14.70 -3.61
C VAL A 44 -1.97 -16.10 -3.22
N GLU A 45 -2.90 -16.96 -2.78
CA GLU A 45 -2.63 -18.35 -2.43
C GLU A 45 -2.08 -19.12 -3.64
N THR A 46 -2.60 -18.83 -4.84
CA THR A 46 -2.11 -19.41 -6.09
C THR A 46 -0.66 -19.00 -6.35
N ILE A 47 -0.31 -17.72 -6.11
CA ILE A 47 1.06 -17.24 -6.25
C ILE A 47 1.97 -17.98 -5.27
N TYR A 48 1.64 -18.01 -3.98
CA TYR A 48 2.47 -18.69 -2.97
C TYR A 48 2.66 -20.18 -3.25
N ALA A 49 1.65 -20.86 -3.79
CA ALA A 49 1.74 -22.28 -4.14
C ALA A 49 2.66 -22.55 -5.34
N ARG A 50 2.69 -21.64 -6.32
CA ARG A 50 3.31 -21.87 -7.64
C ARG A 50 4.64 -21.13 -7.85
N GLN A 51 4.90 -20.00 -7.16
CA GLN A 51 6.03 -19.11 -7.47
C GLN A 51 7.43 -19.71 -7.24
N LYS A 52 7.55 -20.84 -6.55
CA LYS A 52 8.82 -21.57 -6.40
C LYS A 52 9.25 -22.24 -7.71
N ASN A 53 8.27 -22.69 -8.48
CA ASN A 53 8.48 -23.46 -9.72
C ASN A 53 8.06 -22.70 -10.97
N GLU A 54 7.46 -21.53 -10.82
CA GLU A 54 6.90 -20.73 -11.89
C GLU A 54 7.36 -19.28 -11.78
N ASN A 55 7.69 -18.69 -12.94
CA ASN A 55 8.17 -17.33 -12.99
C ASN A 55 7.03 -16.35 -13.25
N PHE A 56 6.39 -15.90 -12.20
CA PHE A 56 5.41 -14.82 -12.28
C PHE A 56 6.09 -13.46 -12.49
N LYS A 57 5.42 -12.60 -13.25
CA LYS A 57 5.76 -11.20 -13.43
C LYS A 57 4.51 -10.37 -13.23
N THR A 58 4.67 -9.07 -13.11
CA THR A 58 3.56 -8.14 -12.99
C THR A 58 3.55 -7.15 -14.13
N SER A 59 2.37 -6.64 -14.46
CA SER A 59 2.15 -5.68 -15.52
C SER A 59 1.16 -4.60 -15.07
N LEU A 60 1.07 -3.56 -15.88
CA LEU A 60 0.15 -2.44 -15.69
C LEU A 60 -1.31 -2.90 -15.78
N PRO A 61 -2.25 -2.13 -15.22
CA PRO A 61 -3.68 -2.37 -15.43
C PRO A 61 -4.03 -2.45 -16.91
N ARG A 62 -5.02 -3.24 -17.23
CA ARG A 62 -5.56 -3.26 -18.61
C ARG A 62 -6.26 -1.93 -18.89
N PRO A 63 -6.12 -1.35 -20.09
CA PRO A 63 -6.82 -0.11 -20.46
C PRO A 63 -8.33 -0.18 -20.21
N GLN A 64 -8.96 -1.32 -20.51
CA GLN A 64 -10.39 -1.51 -20.30
C GLN A 64 -10.78 -1.46 -18.81
N ASP A 65 -9.98 -2.02 -17.90
CA ASP A 65 -10.25 -2.00 -16.47
C ASP A 65 -10.17 -0.55 -15.92
N ILE A 66 -9.27 0.27 -16.46
CA ILE A 66 -9.17 1.70 -16.12
C ILE A 66 -10.40 2.46 -16.63
N GLU A 67 -10.78 2.25 -17.91
CA GLU A 67 -11.95 2.86 -18.51
C GLU A 67 -13.23 2.52 -17.75
N ASP A 68 -13.39 1.25 -17.39
CA ASP A 68 -14.56 0.78 -16.64
C ASP A 68 -14.70 1.49 -15.28
N VAL A 69 -13.59 1.75 -14.62
CA VAL A 69 -13.58 2.47 -13.33
C VAL A 69 -13.95 3.94 -13.51
N TYR A 70 -13.35 4.68 -14.44
CA TYR A 70 -13.71 6.09 -14.69
C TYR A 70 -15.16 6.23 -15.14
N SER A 71 -15.59 5.40 -16.08
CA SER A 71 -16.97 5.36 -16.55
C SER A 71 -17.97 5.03 -15.43
N ALA A 72 -17.64 4.11 -14.52
CA ALA A 72 -18.49 3.78 -13.36
C ALA A 72 -18.60 4.96 -12.39
N ILE A 73 -17.51 5.68 -12.14
CA ILE A 73 -17.47 6.87 -11.30
C ILE A 73 -18.39 7.97 -11.89
N ALA A 74 -18.25 8.27 -13.18
CA ALA A 74 -19.05 9.26 -13.86
C ALA A 74 -20.56 8.90 -13.82
N ARG A 75 -20.90 7.65 -14.13
CA ARG A 75 -22.30 7.15 -14.08
C ARG A 75 -22.92 7.24 -12.69
N GLN A 76 -22.13 7.14 -11.62
CA GLN A 76 -22.60 7.29 -10.23
C GLN A 76 -22.70 8.75 -9.78
N GLY A 77 -22.45 9.70 -10.68
CA GLY A 77 -22.60 11.13 -10.44
C GLY A 77 -21.49 11.74 -9.55
N TYR A 78 -20.33 11.13 -9.52
CA TYR A 78 -19.13 11.78 -9.01
C TYR A 78 -18.60 12.76 -10.05
N THR A 79 -18.03 13.86 -9.58
CA THR A 79 -17.49 14.93 -10.43
C THR A 79 -16.01 15.18 -10.19
N HIS A 80 -15.50 14.69 -9.07
CA HIS A 80 -14.10 14.87 -8.69
C HIS A 80 -13.50 13.51 -8.29
N VAL A 81 -12.24 13.29 -8.63
CA VAL A 81 -11.55 12.03 -8.38
C VAL A 81 -10.15 12.30 -7.84
N ILE A 82 -9.82 11.66 -6.72
CA ILE A 82 -8.44 11.56 -6.24
C ILE A 82 -7.93 10.14 -6.54
N VAL A 83 -6.83 10.05 -7.25
CA VAL A 83 -6.19 8.80 -7.61
C VAL A 83 -4.94 8.61 -6.76
N LEU A 84 -4.89 7.49 -6.04
CA LEU A 84 -3.77 7.06 -5.20
C LEU A 84 -3.40 5.63 -5.61
N MET A 85 -2.32 5.49 -6.38
CA MET A 85 -1.82 4.21 -6.84
C MET A 85 -0.54 3.83 -6.09
N ILE A 86 -0.09 2.58 -6.22
CA ILE A 86 1.24 2.15 -5.77
C ILE A 86 2.31 3.15 -6.22
N ALA A 87 3.38 3.29 -5.43
CA ALA A 87 4.46 4.25 -5.66
C ALA A 87 4.97 4.24 -7.12
N GLU A 88 5.18 5.43 -7.69
CA GLU A 88 5.62 5.61 -9.08
C GLU A 88 6.97 4.95 -9.37
N CYS A 89 7.85 4.87 -8.39
CA CYS A 89 9.13 4.17 -8.51
C CYS A 89 8.99 2.64 -8.64
N LEU A 90 7.83 2.07 -8.27
CA LEU A 90 7.53 0.64 -8.36
C LEU A 90 6.71 0.29 -9.59
N SER A 91 5.87 1.21 -10.09
CA SER A 91 4.96 0.97 -11.20
C SER A 91 4.61 2.27 -11.94
N SER A 92 4.53 2.22 -13.26
CA SER A 92 4.07 3.34 -14.08
C SER A 92 2.53 3.47 -14.15
N ALA A 93 1.78 2.80 -13.27
CA ALA A 93 0.31 2.82 -13.26
C ALA A 93 -0.25 4.25 -13.09
N ASN A 94 0.41 5.10 -12.30
CA ASN A 94 0.04 6.51 -12.13
C ASN A 94 -0.02 7.26 -13.48
N ASN A 95 0.94 7.01 -14.39
CA ASN A 95 0.96 7.66 -15.70
C ASN A 95 -0.21 7.21 -16.58
N LEU A 96 -0.56 5.93 -16.54
CA LEU A 96 -1.75 5.44 -17.26
C LEU A 96 -3.03 6.09 -16.74
N MET A 97 -3.15 6.25 -15.43
CA MET A 97 -4.31 6.90 -14.84
C MET A 97 -4.42 8.38 -15.24
N ARG A 98 -3.28 9.10 -15.36
CA ARG A 98 -3.26 10.49 -15.85
C ARG A 98 -3.72 10.58 -17.30
N LEU A 99 -3.18 9.71 -18.16
CA LEU A 99 -3.56 9.69 -19.58
C LEU A 99 -5.03 9.33 -19.77
N ALA A 100 -5.52 8.30 -19.07
CA ALA A 100 -6.93 7.91 -19.15
C ALA A 100 -7.87 9.01 -18.65
N ALA A 101 -7.46 9.82 -17.68
CA ALA A 101 -8.27 10.93 -17.19
C ALA A 101 -8.56 11.99 -18.26
N GLU A 102 -7.70 12.14 -19.29
CA GLU A 102 -7.90 13.08 -20.39
C GLU A 102 -9.10 12.71 -21.26
N GLU A 103 -9.47 11.42 -21.29
CA GLU A 103 -10.66 10.91 -22.02
C GLU A 103 -11.97 11.13 -21.23
N HIS A 104 -11.89 11.63 -19.98
CA HIS A 104 -13.02 11.89 -19.10
C HIS A 104 -13.13 13.36 -18.69
N PRO A 105 -13.39 14.29 -19.64
CA PRO A 105 -13.42 15.73 -19.37
C PRO A 105 -14.56 16.15 -18.40
N GLU A 106 -15.54 15.28 -18.16
CA GLU A 106 -16.60 15.48 -17.16
C GLU A 106 -16.11 15.29 -15.72
N LEU A 107 -14.91 14.73 -15.50
CA LEU A 107 -14.33 14.50 -14.20
C LEU A 107 -13.14 15.44 -13.95
N THR A 108 -13.08 16.04 -12.78
CA THR A 108 -11.89 16.74 -12.30
C THR A 108 -11.02 15.73 -11.56
N VAL A 109 -9.92 15.30 -12.19
CA VAL A 109 -9.06 14.23 -11.68
C VAL A 109 -7.73 14.79 -11.16
N LYS A 110 -7.30 14.30 -9.98
CA LYS A 110 -5.98 14.58 -9.42
C LYS A 110 -5.29 13.27 -9.06
N VAL A 111 -4.12 13.02 -9.66
CA VAL A 111 -3.31 11.80 -9.44
C VAL A 111 -2.13 12.14 -8.54
N PHE A 112 -1.96 11.37 -7.46
CA PHE A 112 -0.86 11.51 -6.51
C PHE A 112 0.00 10.25 -6.51
N ASP A 113 1.32 10.42 -6.45
CA ASP A 113 2.25 9.35 -6.09
C ASP A 113 2.12 9.08 -4.59
N SER A 114 1.64 7.88 -4.24
CA SER A 114 1.48 7.50 -2.84
C SER A 114 2.80 7.34 -2.09
N LYS A 115 3.91 7.17 -2.81
CA LYS A 115 5.23 6.80 -2.27
C LYS A 115 5.18 5.59 -1.34
N SER A 116 4.21 4.71 -1.53
CA SER A 116 3.90 3.58 -0.66
C SER A 116 3.32 2.42 -1.45
N ALA A 117 3.09 1.32 -0.77
CA ALA A 117 2.40 0.14 -1.26
C ALA A 117 1.71 -0.56 -0.09
N SER A 118 0.97 -1.63 -0.39
CA SER A 118 0.28 -2.45 0.58
C SER A 118 -0.68 -1.63 1.47
N ILE A 119 -0.87 -2.03 2.69
CA ILE A 119 -1.79 -1.36 3.62
C ILE A 119 -1.41 0.10 3.91
N GLY A 120 -0.18 0.53 3.64
CA GLY A 120 0.19 1.95 3.69
C GLY A 120 -0.55 2.77 2.64
N LEU A 121 -0.61 2.28 1.39
CA LEU A 121 -1.45 2.83 0.33
C LEU A 121 -2.93 2.71 0.70
N GLY A 122 -3.35 1.57 1.25
CA GLY A 122 -4.72 1.37 1.71
C GLY A 122 -5.15 2.38 2.77
N ALA A 123 -4.29 2.65 3.76
CA ALA A 123 -4.57 3.65 4.79
C ALA A 123 -4.74 5.06 4.21
N LEU A 124 -3.93 5.42 3.21
CA LEU A 124 -4.08 6.68 2.49
C LEU A 124 -5.46 6.75 1.82
N ALA A 125 -5.83 5.74 1.04
CA ALA A 125 -7.11 5.70 0.32
C ALA A 125 -8.29 5.80 1.28
N VAL A 126 -8.30 5.03 2.38
CA VAL A 126 -9.37 5.07 3.39
C VAL A 126 -9.45 6.43 4.07
N GLN A 127 -8.32 7.02 4.49
CA GLN A 127 -8.36 8.28 5.22
C GLN A 127 -8.79 9.45 4.33
N VAL A 128 -8.34 9.50 3.08
CA VAL A 128 -8.78 10.49 2.09
C VAL A 128 -10.29 10.33 1.79
N ALA A 129 -10.77 9.10 1.61
CA ALA A 129 -12.18 8.82 1.40
C ALA A 129 -13.03 9.27 2.59
N ARG A 130 -12.57 9.05 3.82
CA ARG A 130 -13.24 9.51 5.04
C ARG A 130 -13.37 11.03 5.12
N TYR A 131 -12.34 11.77 4.75
CA TYR A 131 -12.41 13.22 4.67
C TYR A 131 -13.38 13.69 3.59
N ALA A 132 -13.40 13.04 2.42
CA ALA A 132 -14.36 13.31 1.36
C ALA A 132 -15.80 13.11 1.83
N VAL A 133 -16.11 12.00 2.50
CA VAL A 133 -17.43 11.69 3.04
C VAL A 133 -17.85 12.68 4.13
N ARG A 134 -16.89 13.22 4.90
CA ARG A 134 -17.13 14.26 5.91
C ARG A 134 -17.35 15.67 5.31
N GLY A 135 -17.30 15.81 4.00
CA GLY A 135 -17.60 17.07 3.32
C GLY A 135 -16.39 17.98 3.11
N VAL A 136 -15.17 17.50 3.30
CA VAL A 136 -13.98 18.28 2.92
C VAL A 136 -14.01 18.54 1.41
N ALA A 137 -13.90 19.79 1.01
CA ALA A 137 -13.93 20.20 -0.39
C ALA A 137 -12.68 19.69 -1.15
N PHE A 138 -12.77 19.58 -2.47
CA PHE A 138 -11.77 18.91 -3.30
C PHE A 138 -10.37 19.51 -3.16
N ASP A 139 -10.19 20.82 -3.31
CA ASP A 139 -8.87 21.44 -3.25
C ASP A 139 -8.22 21.33 -1.86
N PRO A 140 -8.90 21.64 -0.74
CA PRO A 140 -8.39 21.33 0.60
C PRO A 140 -8.05 19.86 0.79
N LEU A 141 -8.86 18.94 0.23
CA LEU A 141 -8.62 17.50 0.32
C LEU A 141 -7.35 17.09 -0.43
N CYS A 142 -7.08 17.71 -1.59
CA CYS A 142 -5.84 17.50 -2.32
C CYS A 142 -4.61 17.91 -1.49
N GLU A 143 -4.67 19.02 -0.77
CA GLU A 143 -3.57 19.47 0.12
C GLU A 143 -3.42 18.56 1.35
N LEU A 144 -4.52 18.08 1.92
CA LEU A 144 -4.49 17.08 2.99
C LEU A 144 -3.89 15.75 2.50
N THR A 145 -4.22 15.34 1.28
CA THR A 145 -3.68 14.11 0.67
C THR A 145 -2.16 14.17 0.57
N LYS A 146 -1.59 15.29 0.14
CA LYS A 146 -0.12 15.47 0.08
C LYS A 146 0.52 15.29 1.45
N ARG A 147 -0.08 15.90 2.50
CA ARG A 147 0.43 15.77 3.87
C ARG A 147 0.33 14.34 4.38
N LEU A 148 -0.81 13.68 4.17
CA LEU A 148 -1.00 12.28 4.56
C LEU A 148 0.03 11.35 3.92
N ILE A 149 0.40 11.58 2.65
CA ILE A 149 1.46 10.82 1.97
C ILE A 149 2.78 10.96 2.73
N ASP A 150 3.16 12.18 3.10
CA ASP A 150 4.39 12.43 3.84
C ASP A 150 4.31 11.95 5.30
N ASP A 151 3.12 11.89 5.89
CA ASP A 151 2.85 11.50 7.28
C ASP A 151 2.49 10.01 7.43
N THR A 152 2.53 9.22 6.36
CA THR A 152 2.32 7.77 6.40
C THR A 152 3.66 7.05 6.24
N VAL A 153 4.09 6.34 7.28
CA VAL A 153 5.36 5.61 7.29
C VAL A 153 5.09 4.14 7.57
N VAL A 154 5.65 3.26 6.75
CA VAL A 154 5.55 1.81 6.92
C VAL A 154 6.93 1.16 7.01
N TYR A 155 7.01 0.13 7.82
CA TYR A 155 8.18 -0.73 7.99
C TYR A 155 7.79 -2.18 7.73
N PHE A 156 8.58 -2.91 6.99
CA PHE A 156 8.27 -4.30 6.67
C PHE A 156 9.53 -5.14 6.56
N SER A 157 9.40 -6.44 6.77
CA SER A 157 10.49 -7.39 6.61
C SER A 157 10.06 -8.59 5.79
N LEU A 158 10.99 -9.12 5.01
CA LEU A 158 10.83 -10.25 4.11
C LEU A 158 11.72 -11.40 4.56
N ASP A 159 11.34 -12.62 4.21
CA ASP A 159 12.22 -13.77 4.43
C ASP A 159 13.47 -13.72 3.55
N THR A 160 13.32 -13.24 2.32
CA THR A 160 14.40 -13.10 1.34
C THR A 160 14.18 -11.86 0.47
N LEU A 161 15.26 -11.27 -0.01
CA LEU A 161 15.22 -10.18 -0.99
C LEU A 161 15.23 -10.69 -2.45
N GLU A 162 15.27 -12.00 -2.66
CA GLU A 162 15.38 -12.63 -3.98
C GLU A 162 14.24 -12.22 -4.91
N TYR A 163 12.99 -12.19 -4.42
CA TYR A 163 11.84 -11.82 -5.22
C TYR A 163 11.88 -10.35 -5.65
N LEU A 164 12.25 -9.43 -4.74
CA LEU A 164 12.46 -8.01 -5.06
C LEU A 164 13.58 -7.82 -6.08
N GLN A 165 14.67 -8.56 -5.94
CA GLN A 165 15.80 -8.50 -6.86
C GLN A 165 15.42 -9.04 -8.25
N ARG A 166 14.78 -10.20 -8.31
CA ARG A 166 14.29 -10.80 -9.55
C ARG A 166 13.28 -9.92 -10.28
N GLY A 167 12.40 -9.27 -9.53
CA GLY A 167 11.41 -8.33 -10.06
C GLY A 167 11.95 -6.94 -10.40
N GLY A 168 13.20 -6.62 -10.03
CA GLY A 168 13.81 -5.31 -10.25
C GLY A 168 13.24 -4.18 -9.38
N ARG A 169 12.53 -4.50 -8.29
CA ARG A 169 11.90 -3.52 -7.37
C ARG A 169 12.63 -3.38 -6.04
N ILE A 170 13.82 -3.95 -5.92
CA ILE A 170 14.62 -3.94 -4.70
C ILE A 170 15.07 -2.54 -4.23
N GLY A 171 15.09 -1.55 -5.12
CA GLY A 171 15.45 -0.17 -4.79
C GLY A 171 16.86 -0.04 -4.18
N ARG A 172 16.99 0.77 -3.13
CA ARG A 172 18.27 1.00 -2.42
C ARG A 172 18.66 -0.16 -1.50
N ALA A 173 17.79 -1.16 -1.31
CA ALA A 173 18.10 -2.37 -0.56
C ALA A 173 19.04 -3.34 -1.33
N THR A 174 19.40 -3.04 -2.57
CA THR A 174 20.33 -3.82 -3.41
C THR A 174 21.65 -4.16 -2.70
N ALA A 175 22.17 -3.25 -1.88
CA ALA A 175 23.41 -3.47 -1.12
C ALA A 175 23.31 -4.63 -0.10
N LEU A 176 22.11 -5.12 0.18
CA LEU A 176 21.84 -6.25 1.08
C LEU A 176 21.62 -7.57 0.33
N ALA A 177 21.50 -7.53 -0.99
CA ALA A 177 21.32 -8.71 -1.82
C ALA A 177 22.61 -9.54 -1.84
N GLY A 178 22.53 -10.80 -1.42
CA GLY A 178 23.66 -11.75 -1.47
C GLY A 178 24.41 -11.97 -0.17
N GLY A 179 24.04 -11.36 0.94
CA GLY A 179 24.76 -11.52 2.19
C GLY A 179 23.88 -11.64 3.44
N LEU A 180 24.09 -12.71 4.20
CA LEU A 180 23.71 -12.90 5.60
C LEU A 180 22.46 -13.75 5.84
N LEU A 181 22.68 -15.04 5.86
CA LEU A 181 21.69 -16.10 6.15
C LEU A 181 20.89 -15.88 7.47
N GLN A 182 21.35 -15.05 8.39
CA GLN A 182 20.70 -14.82 9.68
C GLN A 182 20.27 -13.36 9.93
N ILE A 183 20.61 -12.42 9.05
CA ILE A 183 20.21 -11.02 9.20
C ILE A 183 18.97 -10.75 8.34
N LYS A 184 17.92 -10.28 8.98
CA LYS A 184 16.68 -9.86 8.34
C LYS A 184 16.68 -8.33 8.25
N PRO A 185 16.58 -7.75 7.05
CA PRO A 185 16.41 -6.31 6.91
C PRO A 185 14.99 -5.90 7.30
N ILE A 186 14.87 -4.77 7.95
CA ILE A 186 13.63 -4.01 8.03
C ILE A 186 13.71 -2.95 6.94
N LEU A 187 12.75 -2.97 6.05
CA LEU A 187 12.63 -2.09 4.92
C LEU A 187 11.59 -1.01 5.17
N THR A 188 11.67 0.08 4.44
CA THR A 188 10.71 1.17 4.41
C THR A 188 10.70 1.80 3.03
N PHE A 189 9.70 2.65 2.75
CA PHE A 189 9.72 3.51 1.57
C PHE A 189 10.37 4.86 1.93
N ASP A 190 11.31 5.30 1.10
CA ASP A 190 11.92 6.61 1.26
C ASP A 190 10.86 7.70 1.03
N ARG A 191 10.74 8.63 1.97
CA ARG A 191 9.72 9.70 1.91
C ARG A 191 9.90 10.65 0.72
N LYS A 192 11.11 10.74 0.18
CA LYS A 192 11.41 11.63 -0.93
C LYS A 192 10.84 11.11 -2.26
N ASP A 193 11.02 9.83 -2.54
CA ASP A 193 10.75 9.25 -3.86
C ASP A 193 10.06 7.88 -3.84
N GLY A 194 9.68 7.38 -2.65
CA GLY A 194 9.00 6.09 -2.50
C GLY A 194 9.87 4.86 -2.74
N MET A 195 11.19 5.01 -2.98
CA MET A 195 12.06 3.86 -3.20
C MET A 195 12.23 3.02 -1.94
N ILE A 196 12.25 1.69 -2.10
CA ILE A 196 12.53 0.78 -0.99
C ILE A 196 13.95 1.03 -0.49
N SER A 197 14.08 1.25 0.81
CA SER A 197 15.34 1.48 1.51
C SER A 197 15.40 0.70 2.83
N THR A 198 16.57 0.64 3.44
CA THR A 198 16.79 -0.08 4.71
C THR A 198 16.58 0.84 5.89
N ALA A 199 15.63 0.50 6.76
CA ALA A 199 15.40 1.20 8.03
C ALA A 199 16.24 0.61 9.17
N ALA A 200 16.38 -0.73 9.24
CA ALA A 200 17.13 -1.42 10.26
C ALA A 200 17.59 -2.81 9.79
N LYS A 201 18.42 -3.47 10.59
CA LYS A 201 18.83 -4.85 10.41
C LYS A 201 18.70 -5.59 11.74
N VAL A 202 18.10 -6.77 11.72
CA VAL A 202 17.90 -7.58 12.93
C VAL A 202 18.31 -9.02 12.72
N ARG A 203 18.55 -9.74 13.80
CA ARG A 203 18.92 -11.15 13.75
C ARG A 203 17.69 -12.02 14.05
N GLY A 204 17.35 -12.89 13.10
CA GLY A 204 16.28 -13.88 13.24
C GLY A 204 14.86 -13.29 13.19
N ARG A 205 13.86 -14.18 13.03
CA ARG A 205 12.43 -13.83 12.88
C ARG A 205 11.85 -13.14 14.12
N ARG A 206 12.20 -13.61 15.32
CA ARG A 206 11.73 -13.01 16.59
C ARG A 206 12.19 -11.55 16.74
N GLY A 207 13.41 -11.23 16.30
CA GLY A 207 13.92 -9.86 16.29
C GLY A 207 13.16 -8.94 15.33
N VAL A 208 12.59 -9.49 14.23
CA VAL A 208 11.78 -8.71 13.28
C VAL A 208 10.56 -8.12 13.95
N GLN A 209 9.74 -8.94 14.62
CA GLN A 209 8.49 -8.46 15.25
C GLN A 209 8.77 -7.38 16.30
N GLN A 210 9.75 -7.65 17.16
CA GLN A 210 10.15 -6.68 18.19
C GLN A 210 10.59 -5.35 17.56
N ARG A 211 11.47 -5.41 16.54
CA ARG A 211 12.03 -4.20 15.92
C ARG A 211 10.98 -3.39 15.14
N LEU A 212 10.01 -4.06 14.51
CA LEU A 212 8.89 -3.39 13.87
C LEU A 212 8.07 -2.57 14.87
N ILE A 213 7.77 -3.13 16.04
CA ILE A 213 7.04 -2.44 17.11
C ILE A 213 7.87 -1.27 17.66
N GLU A 214 9.16 -1.48 17.91
CA GLU A 214 10.08 -0.43 18.38
C GLU A 214 10.12 0.76 17.40
N LEU A 215 10.28 0.50 16.11
CA LEU A 215 10.31 1.56 15.08
C LEU A 215 9.01 2.36 15.03
N ALA A 216 7.86 1.69 15.10
CA ALA A 216 6.58 2.37 15.15
C ALA A 216 6.42 3.22 16.41
N THR A 217 6.86 2.70 17.56
CA THR A 217 6.82 3.41 18.85
C THR A 217 7.79 4.60 18.87
N GLU A 218 9.02 4.41 18.39
CA GLU A 218 10.01 5.49 18.23
C GLU A 218 9.49 6.60 17.31
N LEU A 219 8.79 6.23 16.25
CA LEU A 219 8.20 7.19 15.33
C LEU A 219 7.06 7.97 16.00
N ALA A 220 6.13 7.30 16.68
CA ALA A 220 5.05 7.94 17.40
C ALA A 220 5.57 8.89 18.50
N ALA A 221 6.64 8.51 19.20
CA ALA A 221 7.29 9.35 20.22
C ALA A 221 7.89 10.65 19.68
N LYS A 222 8.22 10.72 18.40
CA LYS A 222 8.69 11.96 17.74
C LYS A 222 7.56 12.93 17.39
N HIS A 223 6.31 12.48 17.50
CA HIS A 223 5.11 13.24 17.20
C HIS A 223 4.16 13.31 18.41
N PRO A 224 4.61 13.91 19.54
CA PRO A 224 3.83 13.93 20.76
C PRO A 224 2.53 14.71 20.58
N GLY A 225 1.41 14.08 20.98
CA GLY A 225 0.08 14.69 20.90
C GLY A 225 -0.58 14.67 19.53
N GLU A 226 0.08 14.13 18.51
CA GLU A 226 -0.56 13.91 17.22
C GLU A 226 -1.43 12.65 17.25
N GLU A 227 -2.60 12.75 16.59
CA GLU A 227 -3.47 11.61 16.37
C GLU A 227 -2.92 10.74 15.24
N TYR A 228 -3.10 9.43 15.33
CA TYR A 228 -2.59 8.50 14.32
C TYR A 228 -3.45 7.25 14.17
N ASN A 229 -3.37 6.67 12.98
CA ASN A 229 -3.80 5.30 12.70
C ASN A 229 -2.58 4.37 12.71
N LEU A 230 -2.80 3.10 13.03
CA LEU A 230 -1.82 2.04 12.86
C LEU A 230 -2.22 1.17 11.65
N VAL A 231 -1.23 0.62 10.99
CA VAL A 231 -1.42 -0.38 9.95
C VAL A 231 -0.57 -1.60 10.25
N VAL A 232 -1.10 -2.77 9.92
CA VAL A 232 -0.41 -4.07 10.01
C VAL A 232 -0.65 -4.81 8.71
N CYS A 233 0.34 -5.52 8.21
CA CYS A 233 0.17 -6.42 7.08
C CYS A 233 0.94 -7.72 7.29
N ASP A 234 0.40 -8.78 6.74
CA ASP A 234 1.05 -10.08 6.67
C ASP A 234 0.96 -10.68 5.26
N GLY A 235 1.96 -11.47 4.92
CA GLY A 235 1.99 -12.25 3.68
C GLY A 235 2.08 -13.73 3.99
N ASN A 236 0.94 -14.44 4.03
CA ASN A 236 0.85 -15.88 4.29
C ASN A 236 1.28 -16.31 5.70
N VAL A 237 1.18 -15.42 6.70
CA VAL A 237 1.47 -15.71 8.12
C VAL A 237 0.43 -15.07 9.04
N PRO A 238 -0.86 -15.41 8.90
CA PRO A 238 -1.96 -14.73 9.56
C PRO A 238 -1.88 -14.75 11.09
N GLU A 239 -1.36 -15.83 11.68
CA GLU A 239 -1.20 -15.93 13.13
C GLU A 239 -0.11 -14.97 13.65
N GLU A 240 1.01 -14.86 12.93
CA GLU A 240 2.05 -13.89 13.27
C GLU A 240 1.56 -12.44 13.04
N GLY A 241 0.78 -12.21 11.97
CA GLY A 241 0.15 -10.92 11.69
C GLY A 241 -0.79 -10.50 12.82
N ALA A 242 -1.68 -11.38 13.26
CA ALA A 242 -2.59 -11.13 14.39
C ALA A 242 -1.84 -10.89 15.71
N ALA A 243 -0.78 -11.66 15.97
CA ALA A 243 0.07 -11.45 17.15
C ALA A 243 0.79 -10.12 17.12
N LEU A 244 1.29 -9.71 15.95
CA LEU A 244 1.94 -8.42 15.72
C LEU A 244 0.96 -7.26 15.94
N GLU A 245 -0.26 -7.35 15.38
CA GLU A 245 -1.32 -6.36 15.59
C GLU A 245 -1.65 -6.18 17.07
N ALA A 246 -1.86 -7.29 17.79
CA ALA A 246 -2.16 -7.25 19.22
C ALA A 246 -1.01 -6.62 20.05
N ALA A 247 0.25 -6.92 19.70
CA ALA A 247 1.41 -6.37 20.38
C ALA A 247 1.60 -4.87 20.05
N LEU A 248 1.41 -4.47 18.80
CA LEU A 248 1.49 -3.07 18.38
C LEU A 248 0.39 -2.23 19.03
N SER A 249 -0.84 -2.73 19.08
CA SER A 249 -1.98 -2.06 19.73
C SER A 249 -1.78 -1.88 21.25
N ARG A 250 -1.10 -2.83 21.91
CA ARG A 250 -0.72 -2.66 23.32
C ARG A 250 0.38 -1.61 23.51
N ALA A 251 1.35 -1.55 22.60
CA ALA A 251 2.44 -0.58 22.65
C ALA A 251 1.97 0.86 22.34
N LEU A 252 0.97 0.99 21.46
CA LEU A 252 0.41 2.26 20.99
C LEU A 252 -1.13 2.28 21.17
N PRO A 253 -1.63 2.34 22.40
CA PRO A 253 -3.05 2.15 22.72
C PRO A 253 -3.94 3.32 22.29
N ASN A 254 -3.37 4.46 21.95
CA ASN A 254 -4.10 5.68 21.59
C ASN A 254 -4.34 5.83 20.08
N ALA A 255 -4.13 4.77 19.30
CA ALA A 255 -4.43 4.80 17.88
C ALA A 255 -5.95 4.95 17.65
N HIS A 256 -6.32 5.82 16.71
CA HIS A 256 -7.71 5.97 16.30
C HIS A 256 -8.26 4.71 15.63
N ARG A 257 -7.42 4.07 14.80
CA ARG A 257 -7.76 2.85 14.07
C ARG A 257 -6.53 1.98 13.90
N VAL A 258 -6.78 0.70 13.77
CA VAL A 258 -5.81 -0.28 13.29
C VAL A 258 -6.39 -0.90 12.02
N LEU A 259 -5.67 -0.78 10.91
CA LEU A 259 -6.01 -1.42 9.65
C LEU A 259 -5.09 -2.61 9.45
N HIS A 260 -5.67 -3.77 9.23
CA HIS A 260 -4.91 -4.98 8.93
C HIS A 260 -5.19 -5.41 7.49
N GLY A 261 -4.15 -5.43 6.66
CA GLY A 261 -4.19 -5.88 5.27
C GLY A 261 -3.45 -7.19 5.07
N LYS A 262 -3.85 -7.91 4.03
CA LYS A 262 -3.16 -9.11 3.56
C LYS A 262 -2.56 -8.83 2.19
N ILE A 263 -1.31 -9.22 2.00
CA ILE A 263 -0.60 -9.04 0.73
C ILE A 263 -1.38 -9.68 -0.42
N ASP A 264 -1.56 -8.92 -1.49
CA ASP A 264 -2.23 -9.36 -2.72
C ASP A 264 -1.31 -10.22 -3.63
N ALA A 265 -1.85 -10.67 -4.77
CA ALA A 265 -1.10 -11.51 -5.70
C ALA A 265 0.02 -10.72 -6.40
N THR A 266 -0.20 -9.48 -6.79
CA THR A 266 0.80 -8.62 -7.44
C THR A 266 2.00 -8.38 -6.53
N LEU A 267 1.75 -8.00 -5.28
CA LEU A 267 2.83 -7.78 -4.30
C LEU A 267 3.54 -9.08 -3.94
N ALA A 268 2.81 -10.20 -3.79
CA ALA A 268 3.41 -11.50 -3.49
C ALA A 268 4.44 -11.96 -4.53
N VAL A 269 4.25 -11.61 -5.81
CA VAL A 269 5.22 -11.89 -6.88
C VAL A 269 6.59 -11.24 -6.58
N HIS A 270 6.61 -10.05 -5.99
CA HIS A 270 7.84 -9.29 -5.70
C HIS A 270 8.35 -9.47 -4.27
N LEU A 271 7.48 -9.83 -3.33
CA LEU A 271 7.81 -9.88 -1.90
C LEU A 271 8.05 -11.32 -1.39
N GLY A 272 7.47 -12.31 -2.09
CA GLY A 272 7.45 -13.68 -1.60
C GLY A 272 6.56 -13.85 -0.35
N PRO A 273 6.57 -15.06 0.25
CA PRO A 273 5.80 -15.36 1.44
C PRO A 273 6.48 -14.81 2.71
N ASN A 274 5.71 -14.84 3.81
CA ASN A 274 6.16 -14.57 5.19
C ASN A 274 6.55 -13.11 5.46
N LEU A 275 5.99 -12.15 4.69
CA LEU A 275 6.12 -10.73 5.02
C LEU A 275 5.41 -10.42 6.35
N LEU A 276 6.02 -9.55 7.13
CA LEU A 276 5.38 -8.83 8.23
C LEU A 276 5.67 -7.35 8.10
N GLY A 277 4.66 -6.52 8.30
CA GLY A 277 4.80 -5.07 8.23
C GLY A 277 3.91 -4.35 9.23
N VAL A 278 4.37 -3.16 9.63
CA VAL A 278 3.63 -2.21 10.46
C VAL A 278 3.78 -0.81 9.89
N GLY A 279 2.90 0.09 10.25
CA GLY A 279 3.08 1.49 9.94
C GLY A 279 2.27 2.39 10.85
N VAL A 280 2.60 3.68 10.77
CA VAL A 280 1.92 4.76 11.47
C VAL A 280 1.53 5.80 10.43
N GLN A 281 0.28 6.20 10.45
CA GLN A 281 -0.25 7.29 9.66
C GLN A 281 -0.68 8.41 10.60
N PHE A 282 0.05 9.53 10.63
CA PHE A 282 -0.32 10.68 11.42
C PHE A 282 -1.48 11.43 10.77
N LEU A 283 -2.44 11.78 11.62
CA LEU A 283 -3.63 12.51 11.22
C LEU A 283 -3.41 13.96 11.63
N ASN A 284 -3.07 14.81 10.68
CA ASN A 284 -2.92 16.22 10.97
C ASN A 284 -4.25 16.75 11.51
N SER A 285 -4.32 17.01 12.80
CA SER A 285 -5.54 17.33 13.57
C SER A 285 -6.19 18.66 13.17
N LYS A 286 -5.54 19.45 12.34
CA LYS A 286 -6.10 20.67 11.78
C LYS A 286 -6.77 20.37 10.44
N LEU A 287 -7.95 19.71 10.51
CA LEU A 287 -8.91 19.84 9.41
C LEU A 287 -9.16 21.34 9.24
N PRO A 288 -9.18 21.88 8.01
CA PRO A 288 -9.70 23.21 7.81
C PRO A 288 -11.13 23.23 8.37
N ALA A 289 -11.40 24.25 9.18
CA ALA A 289 -12.71 24.48 9.79
C ALA A 289 -13.81 24.54 8.72
#